data_10267835d8b1084ad3422bf0afa9eff9
#
_entry.id   10267835d8b1084ad3422bf0afa9eff9
#
_cell.length_a   1.000
_cell.length_b   1.000
_cell.length_c   1.000
_cell.angle_alpha   90.00
_cell.angle_beta   90.00
_cell.angle_gamma   90.00
#
_symmetry.space_group_name_H-M   'P 1'
#
loop_
_entity.id
_entity.type
_entity.pdbx_description
1 polymer ?
#
loop_
_entity_poly.entity_id
_entity_poly.type
_entity_poly.pdbx_seq_one_letter_code
_entity_poly.pdbx_strand_id
1 'polypeptide(L)'
;MKNLLIIMILLPNICFAGSMKMIGEKGKLSEVDRVIEVKMFDNYYEPNSIKINKNETIKFVVYNLGEMVHEFNIATKEMHLNHQSEMAKMVENEILLVDRIDKKKMKELAKKDHSMSHSHSNSVLLEPNKKGELIWKFNTDTILEAACNIPGHYESGMIAKLN
;
A
#
# COMPACT_ATOMS: atom_id res chain seq x y z
N MET A 1 37.41 -21.96 42.80
CA MET A 1 36.41 -22.21 41.74
C MET A 1 35.65 -20.91 41.51
N LYS A 2 35.87 -20.23 40.39
CA LYS A 2 35.22 -18.92 40.06
C LYS A 2 33.94 -19.22 39.28
N ASN A 3 32.80 -18.88 39.86
CA ASN A 3 31.52 -18.97 39.18
C ASN A 3 31.40 -17.81 38.17
N LEU A 4 31.36 -18.12 36.89
CA LEU A 4 31.12 -17.18 35.79
C LEU A 4 29.59 -16.97 35.65
N LEU A 5 29.11 -15.80 36.06
CA LEU A 5 27.72 -15.41 35.89
C LEU A 5 27.52 -14.93 34.46
N ILE A 6 26.87 -15.73 33.63
CA ILE A 6 26.50 -15.34 32.27
C ILE A 6 25.23 -14.52 32.37
N ILE A 7 25.34 -13.20 32.18
CA ILE A 7 24.17 -12.29 32.03
C ILE A 7 23.66 -12.40 30.59
N MET A 8 22.52 -13.04 30.45
CA MET A 8 21.82 -13.13 29.18
C MET A 8 21.05 -11.79 28.95
N ILE A 9 21.60 -10.94 28.09
CA ILE A 9 20.96 -9.69 27.71
C ILE A 9 19.83 -10.04 26.73
N LEU A 10 18.57 -9.97 27.20
CA LEU A 10 17.39 -9.97 26.33
C LEU A 10 17.33 -8.63 25.59
N LEU A 11 17.67 -8.61 24.31
CA LEU A 11 17.39 -7.47 23.45
C LEU A 11 15.87 -7.42 23.19
N PRO A 12 15.22 -6.28 23.45
CA PRO A 12 13.80 -6.15 23.12
C PRO A 12 13.63 -6.20 21.61
N ASN A 13 12.78 -7.09 21.13
CA ASN A 13 12.28 -7.07 19.76
C ASN A 13 11.52 -5.77 19.57
N ILE A 14 12.12 -4.78 18.87
CA ILE A 14 11.44 -3.56 18.46
C ILE A 14 10.45 -3.95 17.37
N CYS A 15 9.20 -4.08 17.77
CA CYS A 15 8.09 -4.41 16.90
C CYS A 15 7.89 -3.30 15.85
N PHE A 16 7.84 -3.65 14.58
CA PHE A 16 7.65 -2.78 13.41
C PHE A 16 6.28 -2.07 13.36
N ALA A 17 5.54 -2.03 14.47
CA ALA A 17 4.24 -1.35 14.57
C ALA A 17 4.32 0.19 14.47
N GLY A 18 5.53 0.78 14.41
CA GLY A 18 5.73 2.23 14.39
C GLY A 18 5.47 2.90 13.03
N SER A 19 5.71 2.21 11.90
CA SER A 19 5.67 2.84 10.58
C SER A 19 4.25 3.15 10.07
N MET A 20 3.27 2.30 10.39
CA MET A 20 1.88 2.51 9.94
C MET A 20 1.21 3.73 10.61
N LYS A 21 1.54 4.05 11.87
CA LYS A 21 1.05 5.26 12.55
C LYS A 21 1.53 6.56 11.90
N MET A 22 2.59 6.52 11.11
CA MET A 22 3.13 7.69 10.43
C MET A 22 2.30 8.13 9.22
N ILE A 23 1.51 7.23 8.63
CA ILE A 23 0.70 7.52 7.43
C ILE A 23 -0.80 7.58 7.72
N GLY A 24 -1.22 7.36 8.94
CA GLY A 24 -2.61 7.23 9.35
C GLY A 24 -2.96 5.82 9.78
N GLU A 25 -4.23 5.47 9.69
CA GLU A 25 -4.72 4.14 10.09
C GLU A 25 -5.94 3.73 9.26
N LYS A 26 -6.22 2.41 9.25
CA LYS A 26 -7.44 1.88 8.63
C LYS A 26 -8.67 2.46 9.32
N GLY A 27 -9.51 3.16 8.56
CA GLY A 27 -10.77 3.73 9.05
C GLY A 27 -11.91 2.70 9.13
N LYS A 28 -12.99 3.08 9.82
CA LYS A 28 -14.23 2.32 9.88
C LYS A 28 -15.30 2.96 9.01
N LEU A 29 -16.19 2.15 8.45
CA LEU A 29 -17.28 2.66 7.59
C LEU A 29 -18.19 3.66 8.33
N SER A 30 -18.41 3.45 9.64
CA SER A 30 -19.21 4.33 10.49
C SER A 30 -18.56 5.70 10.79
N GLU A 31 -17.26 5.85 10.47
CA GLU A 31 -16.47 7.05 10.76
C GLU A 31 -16.14 7.82 9.47
N VAL A 32 -16.70 7.41 8.33
CA VAL A 32 -16.42 8.04 7.04
C VAL A 32 -17.02 9.45 6.97
N ASP A 33 -16.16 10.46 6.83
CA ASP A 33 -16.57 11.85 6.65
C ASP A 33 -16.90 12.15 5.18
N ARG A 34 -16.20 11.51 4.25
CA ARG A 34 -16.28 11.79 2.81
C ARG A 34 -15.97 10.56 1.97
N VAL A 35 -16.62 10.47 0.82
CA VAL A 35 -16.33 9.45 -0.21
C VAL A 35 -15.67 10.13 -1.41
N ILE A 36 -14.59 9.55 -1.90
CA ILE A 36 -13.88 10.03 -3.08
C ILE A 36 -13.78 8.89 -4.09
N GLU A 37 -14.21 9.14 -5.31
CA GLU A 37 -13.96 8.25 -6.43
C GLU A 37 -12.58 8.54 -7.02
N VAL A 38 -11.80 7.48 -7.22
CA VAL A 38 -10.49 7.51 -7.87
C VAL A 38 -10.53 6.59 -9.07
N LYS A 39 -10.14 7.11 -10.22
CA LYS A 39 -9.97 6.33 -11.43
C LYS A 39 -8.49 6.16 -11.72
N MET A 40 -8.07 4.93 -11.95
CA MET A 40 -6.73 4.58 -12.39
C MET A 40 -6.76 4.36 -13.90
N PHE A 41 -5.90 5.04 -14.60
CA PHE A 41 -5.60 4.83 -16.00
C PHE A 41 -4.14 4.38 -16.13
N ASP A 42 -3.73 3.96 -17.30
CA ASP A 42 -2.34 3.63 -17.51
C ASP A 42 -1.49 4.89 -17.33
N ASN A 43 -0.62 4.86 -16.29
CA ASN A 43 0.31 5.90 -15.85
C ASN A 43 -0.27 7.14 -15.13
N TYR A 44 -1.58 7.23 -14.80
CA TYR A 44 -2.08 8.35 -14.01
C TYR A 44 -3.37 8.03 -13.24
N TYR A 45 -3.71 8.92 -12.28
CA TYR A 45 -4.97 8.91 -11.52
C TYR A 45 -5.85 10.11 -11.85
N GLU A 46 -7.16 9.92 -11.74
CA GLU A 46 -8.14 10.99 -11.64
C GLU A 46 -8.95 10.87 -10.34
N PRO A 47 -8.91 11.92 -9.46
CA PRO A 47 -8.06 13.11 -9.52
C PRO A 47 -6.58 12.79 -9.23
N ASN A 48 -5.66 13.62 -9.76
CA ASN A 48 -4.22 13.53 -9.51
C ASN A 48 -3.78 14.35 -8.27
N SER A 49 -4.71 15.01 -7.61
CA SER A 49 -4.50 15.73 -6.34
C SER A 49 -5.79 15.69 -5.53
N ILE A 50 -5.66 15.34 -4.27
CA ILE A 50 -6.77 15.15 -3.33
C ILE A 50 -6.44 15.94 -2.07
N LYS A 51 -7.27 16.94 -1.78
CA LYS A 51 -7.17 17.65 -0.50
C LYS A 51 -7.64 16.73 0.62
N ILE A 52 -6.82 16.59 1.66
CA ILE A 52 -7.16 15.86 2.88
C ILE A 52 -7.10 16.82 4.08
N ASN A 53 -7.88 16.53 5.12
CA ASN A 53 -7.84 17.27 6.36
C ASN A 53 -7.32 16.36 7.49
N LYS A 54 -6.67 16.95 8.48
CA LYS A 54 -6.22 16.21 9.66
C LYS A 54 -7.42 15.57 10.38
N ASN A 55 -7.26 14.31 10.77
CA ASN A 55 -8.27 13.45 11.41
C ASN A 55 -9.46 13.09 10.52
N GLU A 56 -9.46 13.44 9.24
CA GLU A 56 -10.50 13.04 8.30
C GLU A 56 -10.41 11.54 7.99
N THR A 57 -11.56 10.88 7.92
CA THR A 57 -11.70 9.51 7.45
C THR A 57 -12.34 9.51 6.07
N ILE A 58 -11.58 9.08 5.08
CA ILE A 58 -12.04 9.06 3.67
C ILE A 58 -12.24 7.62 3.23
N LYS A 59 -13.39 7.37 2.60
CA LYS A 59 -13.61 6.16 1.81
C LYS A 59 -13.25 6.45 0.36
N PHE A 60 -12.21 5.80 -0.12
CA PHE A 60 -11.87 5.80 -1.54
C PHE A 60 -12.60 4.66 -2.24
N VAL A 61 -13.28 4.97 -3.33
CA VAL A 61 -13.85 3.99 -4.27
C VAL A 61 -12.98 4.04 -5.51
N VAL A 62 -12.16 3.03 -5.71
CA VAL A 62 -11.10 3.02 -6.72
C VAL A 62 -11.53 2.14 -7.89
N TYR A 63 -11.46 2.69 -9.10
CA TYR A 63 -11.77 1.99 -10.35
C TYR A 63 -10.50 1.87 -11.19
N ASN A 64 -10.17 0.68 -11.66
CA ASN A 64 -9.14 0.52 -12.67
C ASN A 64 -9.79 0.56 -14.07
N LEU A 65 -9.60 1.67 -14.77
CA LEU A 65 -10.09 1.91 -16.13
C LEU A 65 -8.98 1.79 -17.17
N GLY A 66 -7.76 1.44 -16.76
CA GLY A 66 -6.63 1.13 -17.63
C GLY A 66 -6.68 -0.31 -18.16
N GLU A 67 -5.69 -0.65 -19.00
CA GLU A 67 -5.53 -1.98 -19.59
C GLU A 67 -4.55 -2.87 -18.79
N MET A 68 -3.83 -2.28 -17.82
CA MET A 68 -2.87 -2.97 -16.96
C MET A 68 -3.38 -3.12 -15.52
N VAL A 69 -2.75 -4.02 -14.76
CA VAL A 69 -2.93 -4.06 -13.31
C VAL A 69 -2.37 -2.77 -12.70
N HIS A 70 -3.12 -2.17 -11.78
CA HIS A 70 -2.71 -0.95 -11.08
C HIS A 70 -2.91 -1.09 -9.57
N GLU A 71 -2.10 -0.36 -8.83
CA GLU A 71 -2.20 -0.20 -7.39
C GLU A 71 -2.61 1.25 -7.06
N PHE A 72 -3.44 1.42 -6.02
CA PHE A 72 -3.63 2.69 -5.33
C PHE A 72 -3.16 2.47 -3.88
N ASN A 73 -1.99 2.99 -3.55
CA ASN A 73 -1.33 2.80 -2.25
C ASN A 73 -1.06 4.17 -1.62
N ILE A 74 -1.52 4.38 -0.39
CA ILE A 74 -1.32 5.62 0.38
C ILE A 74 -0.09 5.47 1.25
N ALA A 75 0.96 6.25 0.98
CA ALA A 75 2.21 6.17 1.72
C ALA A 75 3.04 7.47 1.62
N THR A 76 4.18 7.51 2.30
CA THR A 76 5.23 8.50 2.03
C THR A 76 6.04 8.07 0.81
N LYS A 77 6.72 9.02 0.19
CA LYS A 77 7.65 8.73 -0.91
C LYS A 77 8.67 7.64 -0.57
N GLU A 78 9.25 7.70 0.63
CA GLU A 78 10.22 6.69 1.09
C GLU A 78 9.60 5.29 1.19
N MET A 79 8.38 5.21 1.72
CA MET A 79 7.66 3.92 1.82
C MET A 79 7.33 3.36 0.45
N HIS A 80 6.96 4.19 -0.53
CA HIS A 80 6.75 3.74 -1.91
C HIS A 80 8.02 3.15 -2.50
N LEU A 81 9.17 3.83 -2.38
CA LEU A 81 10.46 3.32 -2.86
C LEU A 81 10.83 1.96 -2.24
N ASN A 82 10.55 1.77 -0.95
CA ASN A 82 10.79 0.50 -0.28
C ASN A 82 9.83 -0.61 -0.76
N HIS A 83 8.56 -0.26 -1.01
CA HIS A 83 7.53 -1.21 -1.46
C HIS A 83 7.75 -1.69 -2.91
N GLN A 84 8.42 -0.91 -3.75
CA GLN A 84 8.73 -1.31 -5.13
C GLN A 84 9.49 -2.64 -5.22
N SER A 85 10.37 -2.92 -4.23
CA SER A 85 11.10 -4.20 -4.19
C SER A 85 10.19 -5.42 -4.00
N GLU A 86 9.11 -5.26 -3.24
CA GLU A 86 8.08 -6.29 -3.06
C GLU A 86 7.29 -6.50 -4.36
N MET A 87 6.87 -5.40 -4.99
CA MET A 87 6.13 -5.45 -6.25
C MET A 87 6.98 -6.06 -7.38
N ALA A 88 8.27 -5.75 -7.45
CA ALA A 88 9.20 -6.37 -8.39
C ALA A 88 9.28 -7.89 -8.21
N LYS A 89 9.40 -8.38 -6.96
CA LYS A 89 9.37 -9.82 -6.67
C LYS A 89 8.07 -10.48 -7.10
N MET A 90 6.93 -9.79 -6.94
CA MET A 90 5.64 -10.34 -7.37
C MET A 90 5.57 -10.46 -8.91
N VAL A 91 6.18 -9.53 -9.66
CA VAL A 91 6.33 -9.62 -11.12
C VAL A 91 7.29 -10.75 -11.51
N GLU A 92 8.48 -10.81 -10.89
CA GLU A 92 9.48 -11.86 -11.13
C GLU A 92 8.93 -13.27 -10.90
N ASN A 93 8.07 -13.41 -9.90
CA ASN A 93 7.39 -14.67 -9.60
C ASN A 93 6.10 -14.86 -10.40
N GLU A 94 5.82 -14.04 -11.40
CA GLU A 94 4.63 -14.10 -12.26
C GLU A 94 3.31 -14.13 -11.47
N ILE A 95 3.29 -13.49 -10.28
CA ILE A 95 2.06 -13.22 -9.54
C ILE A 95 1.32 -12.07 -10.19
N LEU A 96 2.06 -10.97 -10.48
CA LEU A 96 1.57 -9.83 -11.23
C LEU A 96 1.97 -9.98 -12.70
N LEU A 97 0.97 -10.08 -13.54
CA LEU A 97 1.08 -10.05 -14.98
C LEU A 97 0.55 -8.70 -15.47
N VAL A 98 0.74 -8.38 -16.73
CA VAL A 98 0.37 -7.06 -17.27
C VAL A 98 -1.10 -6.74 -17.00
N ASP A 99 -1.99 -7.67 -17.28
CA ASP A 99 -3.45 -7.50 -17.27
C ASP A 99 -4.19 -8.29 -16.18
N ARG A 100 -3.48 -9.07 -15.36
CA ARG A 100 -4.11 -9.95 -14.37
C ARG A 100 -3.19 -10.29 -13.21
N ILE A 101 -3.80 -10.77 -12.13
CA ILE A 101 -3.16 -11.24 -10.90
C ILE A 101 -3.37 -12.75 -10.80
N ASP A 102 -2.29 -13.55 -10.79
CA ASP A 102 -2.40 -14.97 -10.48
C ASP A 102 -2.64 -15.19 -8.98
N LYS A 103 -3.92 -15.12 -8.59
CA LYS A 103 -4.35 -15.26 -7.19
C LYS A 103 -4.04 -16.63 -6.61
N LYS A 104 -3.94 -17.69 -7.45
CA LYS A 104 -3.57 -19.03 -7.00
C LYS A 104 -2.09 -19.07 -6.62
N LYS A 105 -1.23 -18.59 -7.51
CA LYS A 105 0.22 -18.51 -7.28
C LYS A 105 0.53 -17.58 -6.10
N MET A 106 -0.13 -16.41 -6.03
CA MET A 106 -0.05 -15.50 -4.89
C MET A 106 -0.31 -16.23 -3.57
N LYS A 107 -1.43 -16.95 -3.47
CA LYS A 107 -1.80 -17.68 -2.25
C LYS A 107 -0.82 -18.83 -1.92
N GLU A 108 -0.26 -19.47 -2.92
CA GLU A 108 0.72 -20.54 -2.72
C GLU A 108 2.06 -20.00 -2.22
N LEU A 109 2.56 -18.93 -2.82
CA LEU A 109 3.83 -18.31 -2.43
C LEU A 109 3.73 -17.56 -1.10
N ALA A 110 2.59 -16.94 -0.80
CA ALA A 110 2.34 -16.27 0.49
C ALA A 110 2.43 -17.21 1.70
N LYS A 111 2.31 -18.53 1.53
CA LYS A 111 2.54 -19.52 2.60
C LYS A 111 4.02 -19.62 3.00
N LYS A 112 4.93 -19.27 2.09
CA LYS A 112 6.39 -19.33 2.30
C LYS A 112 6.97 -17.96 2.59
N ASP A 113 6.46 -16.93 1.94
CA ASP A 113 6.84 -15.54 2.08
C ASP A 113 5.59 -14.66 2.13
N HIS A 114 5.29 -14.12 3.32
CA HIS A 114 4.08 -13.35 3.55
C HIS A 114 4.02 -12.06 2.70
N SER A 115 5.17 -11.49 2.30
CA SER A 115 5.22 -10.32 1.40
C SER A 115 4.53 -10.60 0.05
N MET A 116 4.50 -11.86 -0.38
CA MET A 116 3.81 -12.27 -1.62
C MET A 116 2.27 -12.19 -1.54
N SER A 117 1.69 -11.93 -0.37
CA SER A 117 0.23 -11.79 -0.20
C SER A 117 -0.33 -10.44 -0.61
N HIS A 118 0.52 -9.40 -0.73
CA HIS A 118 0.12 -8.01 -0.93
C HIS A 118 -1.03 -7.57 0.02
N SER A 119 -0.92 -7.94 1.30
CA SER A 119 -1.99 -7.69 2.28
C SER A 119 -1.73 -6.39 3.06
N HIS A 120 -1.92 -5.25 2.40
CA HIS A 120 -1.72 -3.92 2.98
C HIS A 120 -3.06 -3.20 3.19
N SER A 121 -3.29 -2.67 4.40
CA SER A 121 -4.54 -1.97 4.72
C SER A 121 -4.65 -0.58 4.09
N ASN A 122 -3.53 -0.01 3.61
CA ASN A 122 -3.40 1.29 2.96
C ASN A 122 -3.37 1.19 1.42
N SER A 123 -3.69 0.02 0.87
CA SER A 123 -3.58 -0.24 -0.57
C SER A 123 -4.73 -1.07 -1.12
N VAL A 124 -5.03 -0.86 -2.40
CA VAL A 124 -5.82 -1.74 -3.24
C VAL A 124 -5.09 -2.00 -4.55
N LEU A 125 -5.02 -3.27 -4.95
CA LEU A 125 -4.40 -3.75 -6.19
C LEU A 125 -5.48 -4.33 -7.09
N LEU A 126 -5.66 -3.78 -8.31
CA LEU A 126 -6.80 -4.07 -9.16
C LEU A 126 -6.38 -4.46 -10.58
N GLU A 127 -6.99 -5.54 -11.06
CA GLU A 127 -6.98 -5.91 -12.47
C GLU A 127 -7.79 -4.90 -13.31
N PRO A 128 -7.61 -4.82 -14.64
CA PRO A 128 -8.44 -4.01 -15.54
C PRO A 128 -9.94 -4.22 -15.34
N ASN A 129 -10.70 -3.12 -15.40
CA ASN A 129 -12.16 -3.11 -15.24
C ASN A 129 -12.66 -3.62 -13.87
N LYS A 130 -11.80 -3.61 -12.85
CA LYS A 130 -12.17 -3.93 -11.46
C LYS A 130 -12.28 -2.67 -10.63
N LYS A 131 -13.05 -2.78 -9.53
CA LYS A 131 -13.13 -1.77 -8.49
C LYS A 131 -12.77 -2.34 -7.13
N GLY A 132 -12.26 -1.49 -6.26
CA GLY A 132 -11.95 -1.79 -4.87
C GLY A 132 -12.29 -0.63 -3.96
N GLU A 133 -12.24 -0.84 -2.67
CA GLU A 133 -12.53 0.18 -1.68
C GLU A 133 -11.42 0.19 -0.62
N LEU A 134 -11.08 1.40 -0.18
CA LEU A 134 -10.11 1.67 0.88
C LEU A 134 -10.69 2.73 1.80
N ILE A 135 -10.72 2.45 3.11
CA ILE A 135 -11.13 3.44 4.12
C ILE A 135 -9.90 3.79 4.94
N TRP A 136 -9.50 5.07 4.91
CA TRP A 136 -8.29 5.54 5.57
C TRP A 136 -8.56 6.78 6.41
N LYS A 137 -8.05 6.78 7.65
CA LYS A 137 -8.10 7.90 8.56
C LYS A 137 -6.76 8.61 8.59
N PHE A 138 -6.78 9.89 8.25
CA PHE A 138 -5.59 10.75 8.14
C PHE A 138 -5.31 11.46 9.47
N ASN A 139 -4.85 10.72 10.47
CA ASN A 139 -4.49 11.26 11.79
C ASN A 139 -3.00 11.65 11.90
N THR A 140 -2.42 12.11 10.82
CA THR A 140 -0.99 12.46 10.70
C THR A 140 -0.82 13.81 10.02
N ASP A 141 0.33 14.46 10.28
CA ASP A 141 0.77 15.66 9.57
C ASP A 141 1.86 15.33 8.53
N THR A 142 2.11 14.05 8.28
CA THR A 142 3.11 13.58 7.32
C THR A 142 2.63 13.85 5.89
N ILE A 143 3.55 14.29 5.02
CA ILE A 143 3.27 14.46 3.60
C ILE A 143 3.08 13.08 2.98
N LEU A 144 1.92 12.88 2.38
CA LEU A 144 1.51 11.62 1.77
C LEU A 144 1.25 11.79 0.28
N GLU A 145 1.36 10.69 -0.43
CA GLU A 145 0.91 10.56 -1.80
C GLU A 145 0.21 9.21 -1.98
N ALA A 146 -0.61 9.10 -2.99
CA ALA A 146 -1.11 7.82 -3.44
C ALA A 146 -0.37 7.46 -4.74
N ALA A 147 0.17 6.25 -4.83
CA ALA A 147 0.97 5.86 -5.99
C ALA A 147 0.77 4.40 -6.39
N CYS A 148 1.14 4.10 -7.64
CA CYS A 148 1.25 2.75 -8.15
C CYS A 148 2.71 2.30 -8.07
N ASN A 149 2.99 1.22 -7.33
CA ASN A 149 4.34 0.70 -7.13
C ASN A 149 4.69 -0.48 -8.04
N ILE A 150 3.83 -0.80 -9.01
CA ILE A 150 4.18 -1.74 -10.08
C ILE A 150 5.42 -1.20 -10.80
N PRO A 151 6.44 -2.03 -11.08
CA PRO A 151 7.69 -1.57 -11.69
C PRO A 151 7.48 -0.69 -12.91
N GLY A 152 8.09 0.50 -12.90
CA GLY A 152 8.01 1.50 -13.97
C GLY A 152 6.84 2.49 -13.84
N HIS A 153 5.78 2.18 -13.07
CA HIS A 153 4.59 3.05 -12.99
C HIS A 153 4.84 4.29 -12.11
N TYR A 154 5.51 4.11 -10.97
CA TYR A 154 5.90 5.23 -10.10
C TYR A 154 6.85 6.18 -10.84
N GLU A 155 7.84 5.65 -11.52
CA GLU A 155 8.84 6.40 -12.29
C GLU A 155 8.22 7.14 -13.48
N SER A 156 7.15 6.60 -14.06
CA SER A 156 6.38 7.27 -15.13
C SER A 156 5.46 8.38 -14.61
N GLY A 157 5.39 8.57 -13.28
CA GLY A 157 4.60 9.63 -12.66
C GLY A 157 3.18 9.23 -12.28
N MET A 158 2.88 7.91 -12.14
CA MET A 158 1.58 7.46 -11.65
C MET A 158 1.45 7.72 -10.14
N ILE A 159 1.25 9.01 -9.81
CA ILE A 159 1.20 9.56 -8.46
C ILE A 159 0.03 10.54 -8.35
N ALA A 160 -0.75 10.47 -7.28
CA ALA A 160 -1.71 11.47 -6.86
C ALA A 160 -1.25 12.13 -5.54
N LYS A 161 -1.20 13.46 -5.50
CA LYS A 161 -0.82 14.22 -4.29
C LYS A 161 -1.94 14.16 -3.27
N LEU A 162 -1.60 13.93 -1.99
CA LEU A 162 -2.50 14.02 -0.85
C LEU A 162 -2.07 15.24 0.00
N ASN A 163 -2.82 16.35 -0.02
CA ASN A 163 -2.45 17.68 0.52
C ASN A 163 -3.66 18.44 1.12
#